data_f5af2afa9b4ae1618c745cefa0be0d74
#
_entry.id   f5af2afa9b4ae1618c745cefa0be0d74
#
_cell.length_a   1.000
_cell.length_b   1.000
_cell.length_c   1.000
_cell.angle_alpha   90.00
_cell.angle_beta   90.00
_cell.angle_gamma   90.00
#
_symmetry.space_group_name_H-M   'P 1'
#
loop_
_entity.id
_entity.type
_entity.pdbx_description
1 polymer ?
#
loop_
_entity_poly.entity_id
_entity_poly.type
_entity_poly.pdbx_seq_one_letter_code
_entity_poly.pdbx_strand_id
1 'polypeptide(L)'
;MPSDSLATPDAVAVDTAGTSATKQQQILDAVLAVLARDGISGVSMRAVARQAGVALGLMNYYFADKTSLIAAALRRLGDQDAQLVEPQEGLPPREQLVRSLHRVVGDEFLSGDYLALRLQLWALAPVDPLFASINQEAQERYRDGLAQLVALASPHLAPEEAAQRAADILVVQNGLWLTSMLIADRDAIDRSVRRCEEIALAP
;
A
#
# COMPACT_ATOMS: atom_id res chain seq x y z
N MET A 1 -39.39 -18.44 53.99
CA MET A 1 -39.60 -18.15 52.58
C MET A 1 -38.48 -17.24 52.14
N PRO A 2 -37.39 -17.68 51.55
CA PRO A 2 -36.40 -16.80 50.93
C PRO A 2 -36.76 -16.60 49.46
N SER A 3 -36.74 -15.35 49.05
CA SER A 3 -37.00 -14.89 47.70
C SER A 3 -35.80 -15.19 46.78
N ASP A 4 -36.07 -15.91 45.72
CA ASP A 4 -35.14 -16.25 44.66
C ASP A 4 -34.86 -14.99 43.84
N SER A 5 -33.59 -14.53 43.85
CA SER A 5 -33.09 -13.44 43.02
C SER A 5 -32.55 -14.07 41.73
N LEU A 6 -33.32 -13.98 40.66
CA LEU A 6 -32.87 -14.33 39.31
C LEU A 6 -31.80 -13.33 38.84
N ALA A 7 -30.56 -13.78 38.82
CA ALA A 7 -29.46 -13.08 38.14
C ALA A 7 -29.68 -13.14 36.62
N THR A 8 -29.84 -11.98 36.00
CA THR A 8 -29.79 -11.78 34.57
C THR A 8 -28.36 -12.07 34.07
N PRO A 9 -28.16 -12.85 33.02
CA PRO A 9 -26.84 -13.02 32.43
C PRO A 9 -26.42 -11.74 31.73
N ASP A 10 -25.25 -11.26 32.08
CA ASP A 10 -24.52 -10.20 31.41
C ASP A 10 -24.43 -10.53 29.89
N ALA A 11 -25.08 -9.73 29.07
CA ALA A 11 -24.90 -9.76 27.63
C ALA A 11 -23.48 -9.27 27.34
N VAL A 12 -22.60 -10.21 27.01
CA VAL A 12 -21.28 -9.93 26.41
C VAL A 12 -21.53 -9.10 25.15
N ALA A 13 -21.24 -7.82 25.21
CA ALA A 13 -21.20 -6.95 24.03
C ALA A 13 -20.07 -7.47 23.13
N VAL A 14 -20.45 -8.25 22.12
CA VAL A 14 -19.54 -8.67 21.04
C VAL A 14 -19.10 -7.37 20.36
N ASP A 15 -17.80 -7.12 20.32
CA ASP A 15 -17.19 -5.98 19.65
C ASP A 15 -17.43 -6.10 18.12
N THR A 16 -18.60 -5.61 17.70
CA THR A 16 -19.05 -5.66 16.30
C THR A 16 -18.22 -4.76 15.40
N ALA A 17 -17.59 -3.73 15.93
CA ALA A 17 -16.75 -2.81 15.17
C ALA A 17 -15.40 -3.46 14.79
N GLY A 18 -14.73 -4.14 15.72
CA GLY A 18 -13.51 -4.88 15.46
C GLY A 18 -13.71 -6.01 14.46
N THR A 19 -14.83 -6.74 14.57
CA THR A 19 -15.18 -7.82 13.62
C THR A 19 -15.48 -7.28 12.23
N SER A 20 -16.11 -6.11 12.09
CA SER A 20 -16.43 -5.46 10.82
C SER A 20 -15.16 -4.98 10.11
N ALA A 21 -14.25 -4.31 10.81
CA ALA A 21 -12.97 -3.87 10.26
C ALA A 21 -12.14 -5.07 9.75
N THR A 22 -12.09 -6.16 10.50
CA THR A 22 -11.40 -7.40 10.10
C THR A 22 -12.00 -8.02 8.84
N LYS A 23 -13.34 -8.00 8.68
CA LYS A 23 -14.02 -8.52 7.49
C LYS A 23 -13.77 -7.67 6.25
N GLN A 24 -13.82 -6.35 6.39
CA GLN A 24 -13.47 -5.45 5.29
C GLN A 24 -12.03 -5.66 4.84
N GLN A 25 -11.10 -5.79 5.78
CA GLN A 25 -9.71 -6.10 5.52
C GLN A 25 -9.54 -7.39 4.73
N GLN A 26 -10.18 -8.48 5.18
CA GLN A 26 -10.19 -9.79 4.51
C GLN A 26 -10.70 -9.69 3.07
N ILE A 27 -11.72 -8.86 2.81
CA ILE A 27 -12.24 -8.61 1.47
C ILE A 27 -11.20 -7.89 0.62
N LEU A 28 -10.55 -6.85 1.13
CA LEU A 28 -9.53 -6.09 0.39
C LEU A 28 -8.31 -6.95 0.03
N ASP A 29 -7.86 -7.81 0.95
CA ASP A 29 -6.79 -8.78 0.65
C ASP A 29 -7.20 -9.74 -0.47
N ALA A 30 -8.45 -10.20 -0.45
CA ALA A 30 -8.97 -11.05 -1.51
C ALA A 30 -9.08 -10.35 -2.87
N VAL A 31 -9.41 -9.03 -2.91
CA VAL A 31 -9.39 -8.24 -4.15
C VAL A 31 -7.98 -8.19 -4.73
N LEU A 32 -6.98 -7.86 -3.90
CA LEU A 32 -5.59 -7.77 -4.34
C LEU A 32 -5.10 -9.12 -4.87
N ALA A 33 -5.43 -10.23 -4.20
CA ALA A 33 -5.10 -11.58 -4.65
C ALA A 33 -5.76 -11.95 -6.00
N VAL A 34 -7.04 -11.59 -6.20
CA VAL A 34 -7.74 -11.82 -7.48
C VAL A 34 -7.16 -10.93 -8.57
N LEU A 35 -6.86 -9.66 -8.28
CA LEU A 35 -6.22 -8.75 -9.23
C LEU A 35 -4.84 -9.26 -9.67
N ALA A 36 -4.00 -9.71 -8.73
CA ALA A 36 -2.67 -10.22 -9.04
C ALA A 36 -2.75 -11.47 -9.96
N ARG A 37 -3.65 -12.40 -9.66
CA ARG A 37 -3.76 -13.69 -10.36
C ARG A 37 -4.51 -13.60 -11.69
N ASP A 38 -5.67 -12.94 -11.70
CA ASP A 38 -6.66 -13.01 -12.78
C ASP A 38 -6.82 -11.67 -13.53
N GLY A 39 -6.13 -10.64 -13.07
CA GLY A 39 -6.23 -9.29 -13.61
C GLY A 39 -7.58 -8.60 -13.32
N ILE A 40 -7.73 -7.40 -13.85
CA ILE A 40 -8.94 -6.59 -13.67
C ILE A 40 -10.20 -7.29 -14.20
N SER A 41 -10.07 -8.05 -15.31
CA SER A 41 -11.17 -8.81 -15.90
C SER A 41 -11.68 -9.92 -14.99
N GLY A 42 -10.81 -10.51 -14.17
CA GLY A 42 -11.15 -11.53 -13.20
C GLY A 42 -11.89 -11.01 -11.96
N VAL A 43 -11.79 -9.71 -11.67
CA VAL A 43 -12.48 -9.13 -10.50
C VAL A 43 -13.98 -9.05 -10.74
N SER A 44 -14.73 -9.67 -9.86
CA SER A 44 -16.18 -9.50 -9.72
C SER A 44 -16.58 -9.70 -8.26
N MET A 45 -17.72 -9.13 -7.85
CA MET A 45 -18.24 -9.29 -6.48
C MET A 45 -18.31 -10.76 -6.05
N ARG A 46 -18.71 -11.67 -6.97
CA ARG A 46 -18.77 -13.10 -6.70
C ARG A 46 -17.40 -13.77 -6.59
N ALA A 47 -16.45 -13.39 -7.47
CA ALA A 47 -15.11 -13.95 -7.44
C ALA A 47 -14.38 -13.56 -6.14
N VAL A 48 -14.50 -12.28 -5.74
CA VAL A 48 -13.90 -11.79 -4.52
C VAL A 48 -14.58 -12.36 -3.27
N ALA A 49 -15.93 -12.46 -3.25
CA ALA A 49 -16.65 -13.11 -2.13
C ALA A 49 -16.17 -14.54 -1.90
N ARG A 50 -16.02 -15.32 -2.99
CA ARG A 50 -15.49 -16.68 -2.93
C ARG A 50 -14.04 -16.72 -2.44
N GLN A 51 -13.18 -15.83 -2.92
CA GLN A 51 -11.78 -15.72 -2.51
C GLN A 51 -11.66 -15.34 -1.03
N ALA A 52 -12.49 -14.39 -0.58
CA ALA A 52 -12.52 -13.92 0.81
C ALA A 52 -13.24 -14.90 1.76
N GLY A 53 -13.93 -15.91 1.27
CA GLY A 53 -14.73 -16.82 2.11
C GLY A 53 -15.91 -16.11 2.80
N VAL A 54 -16.52 -15.10 2.15
CA VAL A 54 -17.64 -14.35 2.70
C VAL A 54 -18.90 -14.47 1.83
N ALA A 55 -20.07 -14.25 2.44
CA ALA A 55 -21.32 -14.21 1.69
C ALA A 55 -21.38 -13.01 0.74
N LEU A 56 -21.98 -13.18 -0.44
CA LEU A 56 -22.16 -12.09 -1.42
C LEU A 56 -22.95 -10.91 -0.85
N GLY A 57 -23.92 -11.16 0.06
CA GLY A 57 -24.65 -10.11 0.76
C GLY A 57 -23.76 -9.20 1.60
N LEU A 58 -22.72 -9.77 2.23
CA LEU A 58 -21.73 -8.99 2.97
C LEU A 58 -20.87 -8.12 2.05
N MET A 59 -20.51 -8.62 0.87
CA MET A 59 -19.83 -7.83 -0.16
C MET A 59 -20.65 -6.58 -0.55
N ASN A 60 -21.93 -6.78 -0.84
CA ASN A 60 -22.84 -5.70 -1.23
C ASN A 60 -23.14 -4.70 -0.08
N TYR A 61 -22.91 -5.10 1.15
CA TYR A 61 -22.98 -4.20 2.31
C TYR A 61 -21.77 -3.23 2.35
N TYR A 62 -20.55 -3.73 2.03
CA TYR A 62 -19.33 -2.91 2.08
C TYR A 62 -19.06 -2.14 0.78
N PHE A 63 -19.42 -2.70 -0.37
CA PHE A 63 -19.06 -2.16 -1.68
C PHE A 63 -20.28 -2.15 -2.61
N ALA A 64 -20.58 -0.99 -3.18
CA ALA A 64 -21.71 -0.82 -4.08
C ALA A 64 -21.54 -1.60 -5.39
N ASP A 65 -20.31 -1.65 -5.90
CA ASP A 65 -19.99 -2.24 -7.20
C ASP A 65 -18.51 -2.63 -7.31
N LYS A 66 -18.14 -3.19 -8.48
CA LYS A 66 -16.77 -3.57 -8.80
C LYS A 66 -15.80 -2.37 -8.76
N THR A 67 -16.23 -1.19 -9.19
CA THR A 67 -15.39 0.01 -9.25
C THR A 67 -15.01 0.47 -7.85
N SER A 68 -16.00 0.58 -6.95
CA SER A 68 -15.78 0.94 -5.55
C SER A 68 -14.89 -0.08 -4.82
N LEU A 69 -15.03 -1.36 -5.14
CA LEU A 69 -14.21 -2.44 -4.60
C LEU A 69 -12.75 -2.32 -5.04
N ILE A 70 -12.49 -2.10 -6.34
CA ILE A 70 -11.13 -1.88 -6.87
C ILE A 70 -10.53 -0.59 -6.31
N ALA A 71 -11.31 0.50 -6.24
CA ALA A 71 -10.86 1.77 -5.68
C ALA A 71 -10.40 1.63 -4.22
N ALA A 72 -11.13 0.87 -3.40
CA ALA A 72 -10.74 0.61 -2.02
C ALA A 72 -9.45 -0.23 -1.92
N ALA A 73 -9.27 -1.22 -2.80
CA ALA A 73 -8.05 -2.02 -2.86
C ALA A 73 -6.83 -1.19 -3.28
N LEU A 74 -7.02 -0.26 -4.24
CA LEU A 74 -5.99 0.70 -4.66
C LEU A 74 -5.55 1.62 -3.52
N ARG A 75 -6.51 2.19 -2.78
CA ARG A 75 -6.20 3.04 -1.63
C ARG A 75 -5.40 2.27 -0.59
N ARG A 76 -5.80 1.04 -0.30
CA ARG A 76 -5.07 0.18 0.63
C ARG A 76 -3.62 -0.08 0.17
N LEU A 77 -3.40 -0.34 -1.12
CA LEU A 77 -2.05 -0.49 -1.64
C LEU A 77 -1.24 0.80 -1.45
N GLY A 78 -1.83 1.96 -1.75
CA GLY A 78 -1.21 3.26 -1.50
C GLY A 78 -0.91 3.52 -0.02
N ASP A 79 -1.75 3.03 0.91
CA ASP A 79 -1.49 3.12 2.35
C ASP A 79 -0.31 2.23 2.76
N GLN A 80 -0.17 1.03 2.19
CA GLN A 80 0.99 0.16 2.42
C GLN A 80 2.29 0.80 1.89
N ASP A 81 2.25 1.43 0.72
CA ASP A 81 3.40 2.16 0.19
C ASP A 81 3.79 3.34 1.09
N ALA A 82 2.82 4.13 1.56
CA ALA A 82 3.09 5.26 2.44
C ALA A 82 3.78 4.83 3.75
N GLN A 83 3.47 3.66 4.29
CA GLN A 83 4.14 3.11 5.48
C GLN A 83 5.64 2.86 5.28
N LEU A 84 6.12 2.74 4.04
CA LEU A 84 7.55 2.58 3.74
C LEU A 84 8.34 3.85 4.07
N VAL A 85 7.70 5.00 4.00
CA VAL A 85 8.31 6.33 4.18
C VAL A 85 7.85 7.03 5.47
N GLU A 86 7.10 6.35 6.32
CA GLU A 86 6.74 6.87 7.64
C GLU A 86 7.97 6.95 8.55
N PRO A 87 8.19 8.09 9.24
CA PRO A 87 9.25 8.23 10.22
C PRO A 87 9.13 7.17 11.33
N GLN A 88 10.26 6.57 11.71
CA GLN A 88 10.32 5.54 12.76
C GLN A 88 10.93 6.13 14.03
N GLU A 89 10.22 6.04 15.14
CA GLU A 89 10.74 6.49 16.44
C GLU A 89 11.99 5.69 16.85
N GLY A 90 12.94 6.38 17.47
CA GLY A 90 14.16 5.76 18.03
C GLY A 90 15.29 5.46 17.04
N LEU A 91 15.11 5.70 15.75
CA LEU A 91 16.17 5.57 14.75
C LEU A 91 16.76 6.94 14.35
N PRO A 92 18.08 7.05 14.14
CA PRO A 92 18.68 8.25 13.57
C PRO A 92 18.08 8.57 12.19
N PRO A 93 17.86 9.86 11.83
CA PRO A 93 17.18 10.23 10.57
C PRO A 93 17.83 9.63 9.32
N ARG A 94 19.17 9.62 9.24
CA ARG A 94 19.88 9.01 8.11
C ARG A 94 19.61 7.51 7.99
N GLU A 95 19.54 6.81 9.11
CA GLU A 95 19.27 5.36 9.14
C GLU A 95 17.83 5.07 8.74
N GLN A 96 16.88 5.90 9.17
CA GLN A 96 15.48 5.81 8.74
C GLN A 96 15.35 5.93 7.22
N LEU A 97 15.99 6.93 6.62
CA LEU A 97 16.00 7.15 5.18
C LEU A 97 16.59 5.95 4.43
N VAL A 98 17.80 5.50 4.80
CA VAL A 98 18.45 4.36 4.16
C VAL A 98 17.58 3.10 4.28
N ARG A 99 17.03 2.83 5.46
CA ARG A 99 16.14 1.69 5.68
C ARG A 99 14.89 1.77 4.78
N SER A 100 14.27 2.94 4.66
CA SER A 100 13.13 3.17 3.76
C SER A 100 13.48 2.87 2.31
N LEU A 101 14.64 3.36 1.82
CA LEU A 101 15.11 3.11 0.46
C LEU A 101 15.38 1.62 0.18
N HIS A 102 15.82 0.85 1.18
CA HIS A 102 16.04 -0.59 1.03
C HIS A 102 14.76 -1.42 1.13
N ARG A 103 13.75 -0.98 1.89
CA ARG A 103 12.49 -1.71 2.04
C ARG A 103 11.75 -1.89 0.72
N VAL A 104 11.83 -0.94 -0.20
CA VAL A 104 11.15 -1.01 -1.51
C VAL A 104 11.63 -2.14 -2.42
N VAL A 105 12.79 -2.73 -2.09
CA VAL A 105 13.38 -3.88 -2.80
C VAL A 105 13.33 -5.16 -1.96
N GLY A 106 12.57 -5.17 -0.88
CA GLY A 106 12.27 -6.38 -0.11
C GLY A 106 11.50 -7.41 -0.94
N ASP A 107 11.60 -8.68 -0.54
CA ASP A 107 11.00 -9.79 -1.29
C ASP A 107 9.48 -9.61 -1.50
N GLU A 108 8.79 -8.95 -0.58
CA GLU A 108 7.36 -8.64 -0.70
C GLU A 108 7.05 -7.70 -1.87
N PHE A 109 7.90 -6.68 -2.13
CA PHE A 109 7.72 -5.67 -3.18
C PHE A 109 8.30 -6.08 -4.54
N LEU A 110 9.21 -7.05 -4.56
CA LEU A 110 9.77 -7.64 -5.78
C LEU A 110 9.13 -8.97 -6.15
N SER A 111 8.11 -9.44 -5.41
CA SER A 111 7.35 -10.62 -5.81
C SER A 111 6.63 -10.38 -7.14
N GLY A 112 6.55 -11.43 -7.97
CA GLY A 112 5.85 -11.34 -9.25
C GLY A 112 4.39 -10.90 -9.12
N ASP A 113 3.72 -11.35 -8.05
CA ASP A 113 2.32 -11.00 -7.77
C ASP A 113 2.18 -9.50 -7.43
N TYR A 114 3.07 -8.94 -6.62
CA TYR A 114 3.04 -7.51 -6.26
C TYR A 114 3.34 -6.62 -7.47
N LEU A 115 4.37 -6.98 -8.26
CA LEU A 115 4.74 -6.22 -9.45
C LEU A 115 3.64 -6.27 -10.52
N ALA A 116 3.03 -7.44 -10.75
CA ALA A 116 1.91 -7.59 -11.67
C ALA A 116 0.71 -6.76 -11.22
N LEU A 117 0.39 -6.78 -9.93
CA LEU A 117 -0.66 -5.96 -9.33
C LEU A 117 -0.40 -4.47 -9.57
N ARG A 118 0.79 -3.98 -9.25
CA ARG A 118 1.16 -2.57 -9.42
C ARG A 118 1.01 -2.09 -10.85
N LEU A 119 1.49 -2.85 -11.83
CA LEU A 119 1.34 -2.50 -13.25
C LEU A 119 -0.12 -2.44 -13.70
N GLN A 120 -0.93 -3.40 -13.27
CA GLN A 120 -2.36 -3.40 -13.59
C GLN A 120 -3.05 -2.15 -13.04
N LEU A 121 -2.68 -1.73 -11.83
CA LEU A 121 -3.24 -0.56 -11.18
C LEU A 121 -2.78 0.74 -11.85
N TRP A 122 -1.51 0.83 -12.27
CA TRP A 122 -1.03 1.97 -13.05
C TRP A 122 -1.70 2.06 -14.42
N ALA A 123 -1.99 0.92 -15.05
CA ALA A 123 -2.72 0.88 -16.33
C ALA A 123 -4.18 1.36 -16.22
N LEU A 124 -4.76 1.41 -15.01
CA LEU A 124 -6.11 1.94 -14.81
C LEU A 124 -6.15 3.48 -14.79
N ALA A 125 -5.06 4.15 -14.40
CA ALA A 125 -5.03 5.60 -14.25
C ALA A 125 -5.48 6.36 -15.52
N PRO A 126 -5.04 6.02 -16.75
CA PRO A 126 -5.50 6.70 -17.96
C PRO A 126 -6.92 6.31 -18.41
N VAL A 127 -7.52 5.29 -17.80
CA VAL A 127 -8.82 4.74 -18.23
C VAL A 127 -9.99 5.39 -17.49
N ASP A 128 -9.79 5.71 -16.20
CA ASP A 128 -10.87 6.25 -15.35
C ASP A 128 -10.32 7.34 -14.43
N PRO A 129 -10.94 8.54 -14.41
CA PRO A 129 -10.52 9.67 -13.56
C PRO A 129 -10.46 9.33 -12.07
N LEU A 130 -11.33 8.43 -11.57
CA LEU A 130 -11.30 7.98 -10.18
C LEU A 130 -9.99 7.24 -9.87
N PHE A 131 -9.56 6.34 -10.76
CA PHE A 131 -8.32 5.61 -10.57
C PHE A 131 -7.09 6.50 -10.77
N ALA A 132 -7.16 7.49 -11.68
CA ALA A 132 -6.15 8.52 -11.84
C ALA A 132 -5.93 9.30 -10.54
N SER A 133 -7.01 9.80 -9.91
CA SER A 133 -6.97 10.53 -8.64
C SER A 133 -6.36 9.68 -7.53
N ILE A 134 -6.81 8.44 -7.36
CA ILE A 134 -6.28 7.54 -6.32
C ILE A 134 -4.77 7.27 -6.51
N ASN A 135 -4.34 7.01 -7.75
CA ASN A 135 -2.92 6.82 -8.04
C ASN A 135 -2.11 8.09 -7.76
N GLN A 136 -2.61 9.25 -8.18
CA GLN A 136 -1.95 10.54 -7.93
C GLN A 136 -1.80 10.79 -6.42
N GLU A 137 -2.88 10.65 -5.65
CA GLU A 137 -2.87 10.82 -4.20
C GLU A 137 -1.88 9.88 -3.50
N ALA A 138 -1.78 8.62 -3.95
CA ALA A 138 -0.84 7.65 -3.40
C ALA A 138 0.62 8.03 -3.71
N GLN A 139 0.91 8.45 -4.95
CA GLN A 139 2.24 8.89 -5.37
C GLN A 139 2.67 10.17 -4.65
N GLU A 140 1.76 11.13 -4.47
CA GLU A 140 2.01 12.36 -3.73
C GLU A 140 2.33 12.08 -2.28
N ARG A 141 1.54 11.28 -1.58
CA ARG A 141 1.78 10.90 -0.18
C ARG A 141 3.14 10.20 0.00
N TYR A 142 3.47 9.26 -0.89
CA TYR A 142 4.75 8.58 -0.84
C TYR A 142 5.92 9.55 -1.05
N ARG A 143 5.84 10.39 -2.09
CA ARG A 143 6.87 11.40 -2.38
C ARG A 143 7.06 12.38 -1.22
N ASP A 144 5.97 12.87 -0.63
CA ASP A 144 6.00 13.83 0.47
C ASP A 144 6.60 13.20 1.74
N GLY A 145 6.27 11.94 2.05
CA GLY A 145 6.91 11.20 3.14
C GLY A 145 8.41 10.98 2.89
N LEU A 146 8.79 10.66 1.66
CA LEU A 146 10.21 10.53 1.29
C LEU A 146 10.95 11.87 1.38
N ALA A 147 10.34 12.97 0.94
CA ALA A 147 10.89 14.32 1.07
C ALA A 147 11.11 14.70 2.55
N GLN A 148 10.18 14.32 3.43
CA GLN A 148 10.33 14.50 4.86
C GLN A 148 11.53 13.72 5.43
N LEU A 149 11.71 12.45 5.03
CA LEU A 149 12.87 11.65 5.45
C LEU A 149 14.19 12.24 4.94
N VAL A 150 14.23 12.74 3.69
CA VAL A 150 15.40 13.42 3.12
C VAL A 150 15.71 14.69 3.91
N ALA A 151 14.73 15.54 4.21
CA ALA A 151 14.91 16.76 4.98
C ALA A 151 15.40 16.48 6.42
N LEU A 152 14.87 15.44 7.07
CA LEU A 152 15.33 15.03 8.39
C LEU A 152 16.78 14.50 8.39
N ALA A 153 17.16 13.77 7.33
CA ALA A 153 18.51 13.23 7.18
C ALA A 153 19.54 14.28 6.78
N SER A 154 19.11 15.38 6.16
CA SER A 154 19.93 16.46 5.64
C SER A 154 19.33 17.85 5.98
N PRO A 155 19.39 18.29 7.26
CA PRO A 155 18.71 19.50 7.73
C PRO A 155 19.22 20.80 7.11
N HIS A 156 20.31 20.77 6.37
CA HIS A 156 20.88 21.93 5.65
C HIS A 156 20.23 22.19 4.29
N LEU A 157 19.43 21.23 3.79
CA LEU A 157 18.75 21.37 2.50
C LEU A 157 17.53 22.29 2.60
N ALA A 158 17.31 23.07 1.55
CA ALA A 158 16.04 23.77 1.37
C ALA A 158 14.89 22.77 1.17
N PRO A 159 13.66 23.06 1.62
CA PRO A 159 12.53 22.16 1.45
C PRO A 159 12.27 21.76 -0.02
N GLU A 160 12.46 22.70 -0.94
CA GLU A 160 12.29 22.50 -2.37
C GLU A 160 13.31 21.48 -2.92
N GLU A 161 14.54 21.50 -2.41
CA GLU A 161 15.59 20.56 -2.80
C GLU A 161 15.31 19.16 -2.26
N ALA A 162 14.85 19.03 -1.02
CA ALA A 162 14.43 17.76 -0.46
C ALA A 162 13.26 17.15 -1.27
N ALA A 163 12.28 17.96 -1.67
CA ALA A 163 11.18 17.55 -2.52
C ALA A 163 11.64 17.11 -3.92
N GLN A 164 12.61 17.83 -4.52
CA GLN A 164 13.18 17.46 -5.82
C GLN A 164 13.92 16.13 -5.74
N ARG A 165 14.76 15.92 -4.72
CA ARG A 165 15.46 14.64 -4.51
C ARG A 165 14.49 13.49 -4.32
N ALA A 166 13.42 13.68 -3.56
CA ALA A 166 12.36 12.68 -3.38
C ALA A 166 11.67 12.34 -4.72
N ALA A 167 11.40 13.32 -5.56
CA ALA A 167 10.83 13.11 -6.89
C ALA A 167 11.78 12.31 -7.80
N ASP A 168 13.08 12.63 -7.80
CA ASP A 168 14.08 11.91 -8.58
C ASP A 168 14.23 10.45 -8.11
N ILE A 169 14.23 10.22 -6.80
CA ILE A 169 14.25 8.87 -6.20
C ILE A 169 13.02 8.08 -6.63
N LEU A 170 11.84 8.69 -6.57
CA LEU A 170 10.59 8.04 -6.97
C LEU A 170 10.63 7.58 -8.43
N VAL A 171 11.19 8.37 -9.34
CA VAL A 171 11.39 7.97 -10.75
C VAL A 171 12.30 6.75 -10.85
N VAL A 172 13.41 6.72 -10.10
CA VAL A 172 14.32 5.57 -10.07
C VAL A 172 13.61 4.31 -9.53
N GLN A 173 12.87 4.42 -8.43
CA GLN A 173 12.14 3.31 -7.81
C GLN A 173 11.03 2.77 -8.74
N ASN A 174 10.26 3.65 -9.40
CA ASN A 174 9.24 3.23 -10.36
C ASN A 174 9.87 2.51 -11.56
N GLY A 175 11.02 3.00 -12.06
CA GLY A 175 11.80 2.34 -13.10
C GLY A 175 12.35 0.99 -12.66
N LEU A 176 12.81 0.88 -11.42
CA LEU A 176 13.30 -0.37 -10.84
C LEU A 176 12.20 -1.43 -10.79
N TRP A 177 11.00 -1.10 -10.28
CA TRP A 177 9.89 -2.05 -10.22
C TRP A 177 9.45 -2.51 -11.61
N LEU A 178 9.34 -1.59 -12.57
CA LEU A 178 9.02 -1.93 -13.95
C LEU A 178 10.09 -2.85 -14.58
N THR A 179 11.37 -2.54 -14.36
CA THR A 179 12.48 -3.33 -14.90
C THR A 179 12.56 -4.70 -14.25
N SER A 180 12.35 -4.80 -12.93
CA SER A 180 12.36 -6.06 -12.19
C SER A 180 11.29 -7.05 -12.65
N MET A 181 10.17 -6.54 -13.16
CA MET A 181 9.13 -7.37 -13.76
C MET A 181 9.56 -7.96 -15.13
N LEU A 182 10.38 -7.23 -15.87
CA LEU A 182 10.81 -7.63 -17.21
C LEU A 182 12.11 -8.45 -17.19
N ILE A 183 13.01 -8.14 -16.27
CA ILE A 183 14.36 -8.70 -16.19
C ILE A 183 14.73 -8.90 -14.72
N ALA A 184 14.95 -10.15 -14.32
CA ALA A 184 15.45 -10.47 -12.97
C ALA A 184 16.97 -10.22 -12.91
N ASP A 185 17.38 -8.96 -12.67
CA ASP A 185 18.78 -8.55 -12.54
C ASP A 185 19.02 -7.97 -11.13
N ARG A 186 19.57 -8.78 -10.23
CA ARG A 186 19.92 -8.41 -8.85
C ARG A 186 20.93 -7.26 -8.81
N ASP A 187 21.91 -7.27 -9.68
CA ASP A 187 22.94 -6.22 -9.72
C ASP A 187 22.35 -4.87 -10.13
N ALA A 188 21.36 -4.88 -11.05
CA ALA A 188 20.64 -3.66 -11.42
C ALA A 188 19.79 -3.13 -10.25
N ILE A 189 19.15 -4.02 -9.47
CA ILE A 189 18.39 -3.64 -8.27
C ILE A 189 19.33 -2.95 -7.26
N ASP A 190 20.46 -3.58 -6.93
CA ASP A 190 21.43 -3.06 -5.96
C ASP A 190 22.04 -1.72 -6.43
N ARG A 191 22.31 -1.57 -7.72
CA ARG A 191 22.78 -0.29 -8.29
C ARG A 191 21.71 0.79 -8.18
N SER A 192 20.45 0.45 -8.40
CA SER A 192 19.34 1.41 -8.32
C SER A 192 19.11 1.90 -6.89
N VAL A 193 19.20 1.02 -5.89
CA VAL A 193 19.11 1.40 -4.47
C VAL A 193 20.27 2.33 -4.09
N ARG A 194 21.52 1.97 -4.46
CA ARG A 194 22.68 2.85 -4.23
C ARG A 194 22.48 4.22 -4.90
N ARG A 195 21.91 4.25 -6.11
CA ARG A 195 21.61 5.52 -6.78
C ARG A 195 20.58 6.36 -6.02
N CYS A 196 19.56 5.73 -5.44
CA CYS A 196 18.62 6.43 -4.56
C CYS A 196 19.32 7.02 -3.32
N GLU A 197 20.24 6.27 -2.69
CA GLU A 197 21.02 6.78 -1.57
C GLU A 197 21.94 7.97 -1.97
N GLU A 198 22.60 7.88 -3.12
CA GLU A 198 23.42 8.97 -3.66
C GLU A 198 22.60 10.23 -3.89
N ILE A 199 21.39 10.12 -4.47
CA ILE A 199 20.49 11.27 -4.69
C ILE A 199 20.04 11.82 -3.34
N ALA A 200 19.62 10.97 -2.42
CA ALA A 200 19.08 11.37 -1.12
C ALA A 200 20.11 12.10 -0.24
N LEU A 201 21.37 11.65 -0.28
CA LEU A 201 22.44 12.02 0.64
C LEU A 201 23.57 12.81 -0.04
N ALA A 202 23.37 13.32 -1.27
CA ALA A 202 24.31 14.21 -1.93
C ALA A 202 24.65 15.41 -1.03
N PRO A 203 25.90 15.89 -1.04
CA PRO A 203 26.30 17.06 -0.25
C PRO A 203 25.60 18.34 -0.68
#